data_4b91a90ff6378fdef9ffce09084cafd6
#
_entry.id   4b91a90ff6378fdef9ffce09084cafd6
#
_cell.length_a   1.000
_cell.length_b   1.000
_cell.length_c   1.000
_cell.angle_alpha   90.00
_cell.angle_beta   90.00
_cell.angle_gamma   90.00
#
_symmetry.space_group_name_H-M   'P 1'
#
loop_
_entity.id
_entity.type
_entity.pdbx_description
1 polymer ?
#
loop_
_entity_poly.entity_id
_entity_poly.type
_entity_poly.pdbx_seq_one_letter_code
_entity_poly.pdbx_strand_id
1 'polypeptide(L)'
;MHTLSQLKSGDLIGTQRLSLPENLTSFPLEILTLADSLEILDLSNNQLTSLPKELAKLTKLKILFASNNLFETLPEVLGECENLEMVGFKSNKINQVPENALPARLRWLILTDNQIEILPDTLGERPRLQKLALAGNNLTELPLTMSKLTNLELVRISANKLSKCPVQLLSLPKLAWFAFSGNPFSQSTVNIDSVPSLPASSYTLHNVLGQGASGVISRATWTNEQTVFPEEIAVKVFKGAVTSDGYPEDELQACLKTGNHKNLVRSLAQVNENGYLALIMNLIPENFINLGQPPSFKTCTRDTFPAEFTLRIEQIAKIVTQMEDVFQHLHSNQVCHGDLYAHNTLFDENAGIIVGDFGAATMYHMLSNEQQQQVRDIEYRAFKHFIDDLLTVCCEQDKNSTQFKVLAEKVAGTK
;
A
#
# COMPACT_ATOMS: atom_id res chain seq x y z
N MET A 1 -20.15 -7.72 -11.28
CA MET A 1 -19.37 -8.66 -12.08
C MET A 1 -20.16 -8.94 -13.34
N HIS A 2 -19.49 -9.07 -14.48
CA HIS A 2 -20.10 -9.40 -15.75
C HIS A 2 -19.80 -10.86 -16.11
N THR A 3 -20.52 -11.41 -17.07
CA THR A 3 -20.31 -12.78 -17.54
C THR A 3 -19.91 -12.81 -19.01
N LEU A 4 -19.21 -13.88 -19.40
CA LEU A 4 -18.85 -14.10 -20.81
C LEU A 4 -20.10 -14.26 -21.69
N SER A 5 -21.20 -14.82 -21.12
CA SER A 5 -22.49 -14.92 -21.82
C SER A 5 -23.06 -13.55 -22.16
N GLN A 6 -23.07 -12.61 -21.21
CA GLN A 6 -23.52 -11.22 -21.45
C GLN A 6 -22.66 -10.50 -22.47
N LEU A 7 -21.34 -10.77 -22.46
CA LEU A 7 -20.43 -10.20 -23.47
C LEU A 7 -20.75 -10.73 -24.85
N LYS A 8 -20.99 -12.05 -25.01
CA LYS A 8 -21.32 -12.71 -26.28
C LYS A 8 -22.69 -12.34 -26.81
N SER A 9 -23.67 -12.10 -25.95
CA SER A 9 -25.02 -11.65 -26.37
C SER A 9 -25.05 -10.19 -26.82
N GLY A 10 -23.98 -9.40 -26.54
CA GLY A 10 -23.95 -7.97 -26.87
C GLY A 10 -24.60 -7.07 -25.77
N ASP A 11 -25.05 -7.65 -24.66
CA ASP A 11 -25.69 -6.89 -23.57
C ASP A 11 -24.77 -5.85 -22.92
N LEU A 12 -23.45 -5.97 -23.15
CA LEU A 12 -22.44 -5.09 -22.57
C LEU A 12 -21.94 -4.00 -23.52
N ILE A 13 -22.53 -3.84 -24.71
CA ILE A 13 -22.18 -2.77 -25.67
C ILE A 13 -22.35 -1.40 -24.98
N GLY A 14 -21.30 -0.54 -25.10
CA GLY A 14 -21.28 0.77 -24.46
C GLY A 14 -20.76 0.77 -23.01
N THR A 15 -20.47 -0.39 -22.44
CA THR A 15 -19.90 -0.49 -21.08
C THR A 15 -18.51 0.13 -21.02
N GLN A 16 -18.27 0.99 -20.03
CA GLN A 16 -16.96 1.62 -19.77
C GLN A 16 -16.07 0.77 -18.85
N ARG A 17 -16.66 -0.13 -18.05
CA ARG A 17 -15.95 -1.00 -17.13
C ARG A 17 -16.40 -2.44 -17.29
N LEU A 18 -15.44 -3.33 -17.56
CA LEU A 18 -15.67 -4.77 -17.67
C LEU A 18 -14.85 -5.52 -16.63
N SER A 19 -15.46 -6.47 -15.93
CA SER A 19 -14.78 -7.39 -15.02
C SER A 19 -15.31 -8.81 -15.25
N LEU A 20 -14.40 -9.74 -15.61
CA LEU A 20 -14.71 -11.13 -16.01
C LEU A 20 -13.87 -12.15 -15.24
N PRO A 21 -14.19 -12.47 -13.96
CA PRO A 21 -13.52 -13.52 -13.20
C PRO A 21 -14.19 -14.88 -13.45
N GLU A 22 -13.96 -15.51 -14.62
CA GLU A 22 -14.68 -16.71 -15.06
C GLU A 22 -13.75 -17.90 -15.41
N ASN A 23 -12.59 -18.00 -14.76
CA ASN A 23 -11.59 -19.04 -15.04
C ASN A 23 -11.15 -19.11 -16.52
N LEU A 24 -11.09 -17.97 -17.18
CA LEU A 24 -10.71 -17.85 -18.59
C LEU A 24 -9.29 -18.35 -18.81
N THR A 25 -9.11 -19.23 -19.78
CA THR A 25 -7.79 -19.74 -20.23
C THR A 25 -7.25 -18.99 -21.45
N SER A 26 -8.09 -18.21 -22.12
CA SER A 26 -7.73 -17.35 -23.25
C SER A 26 -8.52 -16.05 -23.21
N PHE A 27 -7.97 -15.00 -23.80
CA PHE A 27 -8.63 -13.70 -23.89
C PHE A 27 -9.86 -13.78 -24.80
N PRO A 28 -11.07 -13.42 -24.35
CA PRO A 28 -12.26 -13.41 -25.18
C PRO A 28 -12.20 -12.28 -26.21
N LEU A 29 -12.13 -12.59 -27.50
CA LEU A 29 -12.05 -11.58 -28.57
C LEU A 29 -13.29 -10.69 -28.65
N GLU A 30 -14.41 -11.15 -28.11
CA GLU A 30 -15.65 -10.37 -27.98
C GLU A 30 -15.47 -9.08 -27.18
N ILE A 31 -14.46 -8.98 -26.31
CA ILE A 31 -14.11 -7.74 -25.61
C ILE A 31 -13.82 -6.60 -26.58
N LEU A 32 -13.33 -6.91 -27.78
CA LEU A 32 -13.03 -5.91 -28.81
C LEU A 32 -14.29 -5.21 -29.35
N THR A 33 -15.47 -5.77 -29.18
CA THR A 33 -16.73 -5.11 -29.52
C THR A 33 -17.02 -3.88 -28.64
N LEU A 34 -16.29 -3.74 -27.53
CA LEU A 34 -16.40 -2.61 -26.59
C LEU A 34 -15.37 -1.51 -26.87
N ALA A 35 -14.64 -1.55 -27.98
CA ALA A 35 -13.52 -0.64 -28.27
C ALA A 35 -13.91 0.85 -28.20
N ASP A 36 -15.14 1.19 -28.52
CA ASP A 36 -15.64 2.57 -28.52
C ASP A 36 -15.98 3.11 -27.11
N SER A 37 -16.00 2.25 -26.09
CA SER A 37 -16.48 2.64 -24.75
C SER A 37 -15.58 2.19 -23.59
N LEU A 38 -14.85 1.07 -23.72
CA LEU A 38 -14.17 0.42 -22.60
C LEU A 38 -12.97 1.22 -22.12
N GLU A 39 -13.04 1.68 -20.87
CA GLU A 39 -11.95 2.40 -20.18
C GLU A 39 -11.24 1.55 -19.13
N ILE A 40 -11.94 0.61 -18.49
CA ILE A 40 -11.42 -0.23 -17.42
C ILE A 40 -11.70 -1.70 -17.75
N LEU A 41 -10.63 -2.49 -17.86
CA LEU A 41 -10.69 -3.93 -18.08
C LEU A 41 -10.06 -4.66 -16.89
N ASP A 42 -10.86 -5.47 -16.20
CA ASP A 42 -10.41 -6.33 -15.12
C ASP A 42 -10.59 -7.81 -15.50
N LEU A 43 -9.47 -8.47 -15.77
CA LEU A 43 -9.34 -9.89 -16.08
C LEU A 43 -8.70 -10.67 -14.92
N SER A 44 -8.73 -10.13 -13.71
CA SER A 44 -8.17 -10.80 -12.52
C SER A 44 -8.92 -12.09 -12.20
N ASN A 45 -8.23 -13.01 -11.49
CA ASN A 45 -8.76 -14.32 -11.07
C ASN A 45 -9.18 -15.21 -12.27
N ASN A 46 -8.26 -15.36 -13.23
CA ASN A 46 -8.41 -16.23 -14.38
C ASN A 46 -7.16 -17.13 -14.54
N GLN A 47 -7.02 -17.78 -15.69
CA GLN A 47 -5.90 -18.67 -16.04
C GLN A 47 -5.21 -18.20 -17.32
N LEU A 48 -5.18 -16.89 -17.57
CA LEU A 48 -4.60 -16.31 -18.77
C LEU A 48 -3.07 -16.38 -18.73
N THR A 49 -2.48 -16.68 -19.90
CA THR A 49 -1.02 -16.69 -20.10
C THR A 49 -0.54 -15.63 -21.07
N SER A 50 -1.46 -15.05 -21.89
CA SER A 50 -1.13 -14.06 -22.89
C SER A 50 -2.31 -13.11 -23.16
N LEU A 51 -2.02 -11.98 -23.79
CA LEU A 51 -3.00 -11.04 -24.35
C LEU A 51 -2.79 -10.94 -25.86
N PRO A 52 -3.85 -10.84 -26.67
CA PRO A 52 -3.74 -10.73 -28.12
C PRO A 52 -3.25 -9.34 -28.53
N LYS A 53 -2.60 -9.25 -29.71
CA LYS A 53 -2.18 -7.95 -30.29
C LYS A 53 -3.34 -6.99 -30.54
N GLU A 54 -4.52 -7.55 -30.78
CA GLU A 54 -5.75 -6.79 -30.95
C GLU A 54 -6.16 -5.97 -29.72
N LEU A 55 -5.61 -6.23 -28.54
CA LEU A 55 -5.85 -5.41 -27.35
C LEU A 55 -5.58 -3.92 -27.61
N ALA A 56 -4.58 -3.59 -28.42
CA ALA A 56 -4.25 -2.22 -28.81
C ALA A 56 -5.39 -1.48 -29.53
N LYS A 57 -6.39 -2.20 -30.09
CA LYS A 57 -7.59 -1.62 -30.67
C LYS A 57 -8.54 -1.00 -29.65
N LEU A 58 -8.38 -1.34 -28.37
CA LEU A 58 -9.14 -0.72 -27.27
C LEU A 58 -8.59 0.68 -26.95
N THR A 59 -8.75 1.61 -27.87
CA THR A 59 -8.12 2.94 -27.82
C THR A 59 -8.57 3.83 -26.64
N LYS A 60 -9.68 3.48 -25.97
CA LYS A 60 -10.14 4.17 -24.75
C LYS A 60 -9.67 3.53 -23.47
N LEU A 61 -8.97 2.38 -23.54
CA LEU A 61 -8.52 1.65 -22.36
C LEU A 61 -7.48 2.44 -21.58
N LYS A 62 -7.80 2.74 -20.33
CA LYS A 62 -6.94 3.48 -19.37
C LYS A 62 -6.39 2.58 -18.26
N ILE A 63 -7.15 1.55 -17.87
CA ILE A 63 -6.84 0.69 -16.73
C ILE A 63 -7.00 -0.77 -17.15
N LEU A 64 -5.96 -1.58 -16.93
CA LEU A 64 -5.99 -3.02 -17.10
C LEU A 64 -5.47 -3.74 -15.87
N PHE A 65 -6.29 -4.63 -15.29
CA PHE A 65 -5.92 -5.54 -14.25
C PHE A 65 -6.02 -7.00 -14.73
N ALA A 66 -4.99 -7.79 -14.47
CA ALA A 66 -4.91 -9.21 -14.74
C ALA A 66 -4.20 -9.95 -13.57
N SER A 67 -4.52 -9.56 -12.34
CA SER A 67 -3.98 -10.19 -11.13
C SER A 67 -4.48 -11.62 -10.98
N ASN A 68 -3.71 -12.49 -10.30
CA ASN A 68 -4.07 -13.89 -10.10
C ASN A 68 -4.35 -14.60 -11.43
N ASN A 69 -3.36 -14.61 -12.33
CA ASN A 69 -3.34 -15.31 -13.60
C ASN A 69 -2.03 -16.11 -13.73
N LEU A 70 -1.69 -16.55 -14.93
CA LEU A 70 -0.55 -17.42 -15.21
C LEU A 70 0.47 -16.80 -16.17
N PHE A 71 0.55 -15.47 -16.25
CA PHE A 71 1.52 -14.79 -17.11
C PHE A 71 2.94 -15.05 -16.63
N GLU A 72 3.84 -15.41 -17.54
CA GLU A 72 5.29 -15.56 -17.29
C GLU A 72 6.09 -14.36 -17.82
N THR A 73 5.53 -13.62 -18.78
CA THR A 73 6.09 -12.41 -19.37
C THR A 73 5.04 -11.30 -19.33
N LEU A 74 5.44 -10.07 -19.00
CA LEU A 74 4.54 -8.93 -19.14
C LEU A 74 4.24 -8.70 -20.62
N PRO A 75 2.96 -8.73 -21.04
CA PRO A 75 2.61 -8.70 -22.47
C PRO A 75 3.09 -7.42 -23.17
N GLU A 76 3.83 -7.55 -24.28
CA GLU A 76 4.38 -6.42 -25.03
C GLU A 76 3.29 -5.50 -25.62
N VAL A 77 2.11 -6.06 -25.93
CA VAL A 77 0.97 -5.29 -26.45
C VAL A 77 0.51 -4.17 -25.50
N LEU A 78 0.84 -4.23 -24.22
CA LEU A 78 0.53 -3.15 -23.26
C LEU A 78 1.20 -1.84 -23.67
N GLY A 79 2.43 -1.90 -24.18
CA GLY A 79 3.16 -0.74 -24.64
C GLY A 79 2.57 -0.10 -25.90
N GLU A 80 1.77 -0.85 -26.68
CA GLU A 80 1.04 -0.37 -27.86
C GLU A 80 -0.29 0.31 -27.48
N CYS A 81 -0.76 0.16 -26.23
CA CYS A 81 -2.01 0.76 -25.77
C CYS A 81 -1.80 2.23 -25.39
N GLU A 82 -2.07 3.15 -26.34
CA GLU A 82 -1.72 4.58 -26.26
C GLU A 82 -2.27 5.32 -25.04
N ASN A 83 -3.43 4.94 -24.51
CA ASN A 83 -4.10 5.60 -23.39
C ASN A 83 -4.00 4.83 -22.07
N LEU A 84 -3.27 3.72 -22.04
CA LEU A 84 -3.15 2.90 -20.85
C LEU A 84 -2.26 3.61 -19.79
N GLU A 85 -2.86 3.87 -18.64
CA GLU A 85 -2.23 4.59 -17.51
C GLU A 85 -1.98 3.71 -16.29
N MET A 86 -2.78 2.65 -16.10
CA MET A 86 -2.67 1.76 -14.95
C MET A 86 -2.63 0.31 -15.39
N VAL A 87 -1.61 -0.41 -14.93
CA VAL A 87 -1.35 -1.81 -15.25
C VAL A 87 -1.13 -2.59 -13.97
N GLY A 88 -1.91 -3.65 -13.75
CA GLY A 88 -1.79 -4.51 -12.57
C GLY A 88 -1.78 -5.99 -12.91
N PHE A 89 -0.66 -6.67 -12.63
CA PHE A 89 -0.44 -8.11 -12.82
C PHE A 89 0.06 -8.76 -11.52
N LYS A 90 -0.53 -8.40 -10.39
CA LYS A 90 -0.19 -8.99 -9.09
C LYS A 90 -0.44 -10.51 -9.09
N SER A 91 0.40 -11.26 -8.37
CA SER A 91 0.25 -12.72 -8.18
C SER A 91 0.13 -13.46 -9.51
N ASN A 92 1.18 -13.34 -10.33
CA ASN A 92 1.41 -14.10 -11.55
C ASN A 92 2.74 -14.87 -11.44
N LYS A 93 3.30 -15.29 -12.56
CA LYS A 93 4.60 -15.96 -12.65
C LYS A 93 5.60 -15.15 -13.47
N ILE A 94 5.40 -13.84 -13.57
CA ILE A 94 6.19 -12.95 -14.44
C ILE A 94 7.64 -12.95 -13.97
N ASN A 95 8.53 -13.38 -14.85
CA ASN A 95 9.98 -13.33 -14.68
C ASN A 95 10.65 -12.38 -15.69
N GLN A 96 9.94 -11.94 -16.73
CA GLN A 96 10.42 -11.02 -17.76
C GLN A 96 9.51 -9.81 -17.92
N VAL A 97 10.12 -8.64 -17.94
CA VAL A 97 9.47 -7.36 -18.27
C VAL A 97 10.16 -6.79 -19.52
N PRO A 98 9.63 -7.04 -20.72
CA PRO A 98 10.20 -6.52 -21.97
C PRO A 98 10.26 -4.99 -22.00
N GLU A 99 11.27 -4.41 -22.63
CA GLU A 99 11.47 -2.94 -22.73
C GLU A 99 10.27 -2.22 -23.35
N ASN A 100 9.62 -2.87 -24.32
CA ASN A 100 8.47 -2.34 -25.05
C ASN A 100 7.11 -2.64 -24.40
N ALA A 101 7.08 -3.38 -23.27
CA ALA A 101 5.82 -3.71 -22.59
C ALA A 101 5.23 -2.56 -21.74
N LEU A 102 6.00 -1.51 -21.50
CA LEU A 102 5.59 -0.42 -20.60
C LEU A 102 4.89 0.72 -21.37
N PRO A 103 3.60 1.01 -21.09
CA PRO A 103 2.87 2.10 -21.76
C PRO A 103 3.55 3.47 -21.58
N ALA A 104 3.52 4.31 -22.61
CA ALA A 104 4.11 5.66 -22.56
C ALA A 104 3.42 6.58 -21.53
N ARG A 105 2.11 6.36 -21.26
CA ARG A 105 1.31 7.15 -20.33
C ARG A 105 1.21 6.54 -18.93
N LEU A 106 2.03 5.55 -18.62
CA LEU A 106 1.97 4.78 -17.37
C LEU A 106 2.07 5.69 -16.12
N ARG A 107 1.06 5.62 -15.24
CA ARG A 107 0.98 6.27 -13.94
C ARG A 107 1.11 5.29 -12.79
N TRP A 108 0.62 4.08 -12.96
CA TRP A 108 0.56 3.07 -11.91
C TRP A 108 0.94 1.69 -12.47
N LEU A 109 1.97 1.07 -11.89
CA LEU A 109 2.42 -0.27 -12.22
C LEU A 109 2.42 -1.16 -10.98
N ILE A 110 1.64 -2.25 -11.01
CA ILE A 110 1.60 -3.26 -9.96
C ILE A 110 2.08 -4.59 -10.53
N LEU A 111 3.24 -5.04 -10.08
CA LEU A 111 3.84 -6.34 -10.41
C LEU A 111 4.20 -7.12 -9.13
N THR A 112 3.51 -6.82 -8.02
CA THR A 112 3.68 -7.49 -6.72
C THR A 112 3.47 -8.98 -6.85
N ASP A 113 4.24 -9.78 -6.11
CA ASP A 113 4.11 -11.24 -6.03
C ASP A 113 4.28 -11.89 -7.41
N ASN A 114 5.49 -11.75 -7.95
CA ASN A 114 5.96 -12.33 -9.21
C ASN A 114 7.38 -12.89 -9.05
N GLN A 115 8.08 -13.15 -10.13
CA GLN A 115 9.41 -13.77 -10.13
C GLN A 115 10.46 -12.92 -10.86
N ILE A 116 10.25 -11.59 -10.92
CA ILE A 116 11.07 -10.65 -11.68
C ILE A 116 12.43 -10.51 -11.02
N GLU A 117 13.51 -10.73 -11.78
CA GLU A 117 14.89 -10.55 -11.33
C GLU A 117 15.48 -9.21 -11.76
N ILE A 118 15.08 -8.71 -12.92
CA ILE A 118 15.60 -7.49 -13.53
C ILE A 118 14.46 -6.68 -14.15
N LEU A 119 14.51 -5.36 -13.99
CA LEU A 119 13.62 -4.41 -14.66
C LEU A 119 14.34 -3.73 -15.84
N PRO A 120 13.63 -3.40 -16.93
CA PRO A 120 14.23 -2.72 -18.05
C PRO A 120 14.55 -1.25 -17.73
N ASP A 121 15.61 -0.73 -18.32
CA ASP A 121 16.01 0.69 -18.21
C ASP A 121 14.92 1.65 -18.70
N THR A 122 14.10 1.21 -19.65
CA THR A 122 12.96 1.97 -20.19
C THR A 122 11.89 2.30 -19.15
N LEU A 123 11.90 1.65 -17.97
CA LEU A 123 11.04 2.05 -16.85
C LEU A 123 11.31 3.50 -16.43
N GLY A 124 12.59 3.93 -16.39
CA GLY A 124 12.98 5.30 -16.08
C GLY A 124 12.53 6.35 -17.12
N GLU A 125 12.03 5.92 -18.27
CA GLU A 125 11.47 6.77 -19.31
C GLU A 125 9.95 6.97 -19.20
N ARG A 126 9.35 6.65 -18.06
CA ARG A 126 7.91 6.80 -17.77
C ARG A 126 7.67 8.00 -16.86
N PRO A 127 7.73 9.24 -17.38
CA PRO A 127 7.77 10.47 -16.56
C PRO A 127 6.48 10.69 -15.76
N ARG A 128 5.37 10.02 -16.10
CA ARG A 128 4.10 10.11 -15.41
C ARG A 128 3.93 9.10 -14.28
N LEU A 129 4.90 8.19 -14.09
CA LEU A 129 4.79 7.14 -13.07
C LEU A 129 4.74 7.73 -11.68
N GLN A 130 3.64 7.48 -10.97
CA GLN A 130 3.38 7.94 -9.60
C GLN A 130 3.43 6.78 -8.58
N LYS A 131 2.99 5.58 -8.98
CA LYS A 131 2.92 4.41 -8.09
C LYS A 131 3.57 3.18 -8.71
N LEU A 132 4.50 2.58 -7.98
CA LEU A 132 5.23 1.38 -8.38
C LEU A 132 5.21 0.34 -7.26
N ALA A 133 4.58 -0.80 -7.49
CA ALA A 133 4.47 -1.89 -6.54
C ALA A 133 5.15 -3.16 -7.08
N LEU A 134 6.26 -3.54 -6.47
CA LEU A 134 7.16 -4.63 -6.86
C LEU A 134 7.48 -5.58 -5.69
N ALA A 135 6.75 -5.48 -4.58
CA ALA A 135 7.00 -6.33 -3.42
C ALA A 135 6.85 -7.81 -3.77
N GLY A 136 7.66 -8.68 -3.16
CA GLY A 136 7.59 -10.12 -3.39
C GLY A 136 8.05 -10.55 -4.79
N ASN A 137 9.19 -10.02 -5.24
CA ASN A 137 9.87 -10.44 -6.46
C ASN A 137 11.29 -10.96 -6.16
N ASN A 138 12.09 -11.18 -7.17
CA ASN A 138 13.47 -11.64 -7.06
C ASN A 138 14.50 -10.57 -7.46
N LEU A 139 14.13 -9.29 -7.39
CA LEU A 139 14.98 -8.18 -7.84
C LEU A 139 16.29 -8.13 -7.06
N THR A 140 17.41 -8.16 -7.77
CA THR A 140 18.76 -8.05 -7.21
C THR A 140 19.30 -6.64 -7.26
N GLU A 141 18.80 -5.84 -8.20
CA GLU A 141 19.11 -4.42 -8.38
C GLU A 141 17.93 -3.69 -9.03
N LEU A 142 17.96 -2.36 -9.01
CA LEU A 142 17.01 -1.50 -9.70
C LEU A 142 17.74 -0.63 -10.74
N PRO A 143 17.14 -0.36 -11.92
CA PRO A 143 17.75 0.47 -12.94
C PRO A 143 18.14 1.86 -12.42
N LEU A 144 19.33 2.32 -12.74
CA LEU A 144 19.77 3.68 -12.39
C LEU A 144 18.94 4.77 -13.06
N THR A 145 18.32 4.44 -14.20
CA THR A 145 17.40 5.31 -14.93
C THR A 145 16.16 5.70 -14.12
N MET A 146 15.81 4.94 -13.07
CA MET A 146 14.73 5.29 -12.15
C MET A 146 14.93 6.63 -11.42
N SER A 147 16.18 7.15 -11.36
CA SER A 147 16.44 8.52 -10.87
C SER A 147 15.73 9.61 -11.68
N LYS A 148 15.27 9.32 -12.91
CA LYS A 148 14.50 10.22 -13.77
C LYS A 148 13.01 10.27 -13.44
N LEU A 149 12.50 9.39 -12.57
CA LEU A 149 11.08 9.28 -12.22
C LEU A 149 10.64 10.35 -11.21
N THR A 150 10.76 11.61 -11.58
CA THR A 150 10.54 12.77 -10.70
C THR A 150 9.09 12.91 -10.19
N ASN A 151 8.14 12.19 -10.78
CA ASN A 151 6.75 12.16 -10.33
C ASN A 151 6.40 10.93 -9.47
N LEU A 152 7.38 10.06 -9.19
CA LEU A 152 7.15 8.86 -8.39
C LEU A 152 6.94 9.24 -6.93
N GLU A 153 5.78 8.85 -6.39
CA GLU A 153 5.30 9.20 -5.06
C GLU A 153 5.26 7.99 -4.12
N LEU A 154 4.92 6.81 -4.66
CA LEU A 154 4.82 5.58 -3.88
C LEU A 154 5.65 4.45 -4.52
N VAL A 155 6.49 3.81 -3.71
CA VAL A 155 7.30 2.64 -4.11
C VAL A 155 7.20 1.53 -3.06
N ARG A 156 6.89 0.32 -3.51
CA ARG A 156 6.91 -0.92 -2.73
C ARG A 156 7.92 -1.87 -3.34
N ILE A 157 9.06 -2.06 -2.68
CA ILE A 157 10.12 -3.00 -3.09
C ILE A 157 10.47 -4.01 -1.99
N SER A 158 9.62 -4.15 -0.99
CA SER A 158 9.79 -5.11 0.09
C SER A 158 9.84 -6.55 -0.43
N ALA A 159 10.44 -7.45 0.36
CA ALA A 159 10.52 -8.88 0.01
C ALA A 159 11.13 -9.13 -1.37
N ASN A 160 12.30 -8.54 -1.61
CA ASN A 160 13.13 -8.75 -2.80
C ASN A 160 14.53 -9.24 -2.40
N LYS A 161 15.48 -9.27 -3.34
CA LYS A 161 16.86 -9.73 -3.14
C LYS A 161 17.89 -8.60 -3.27
N LEU A 162 17.48 -7.35 -3.04
CA LEU A 162 18.36 -6.19 -3.14
C LEU A 162 19.43 -6.25 -2.06
N SER A 163 20.70 -6.32 -2.47
CA SER A 163 21.85 -6.36 -1.55
C SER A 163 22.35 -4.97 -1.16
N LYS A 164 21.94 -3.93 -1.89
CA LYS A 164 22.30 -2.52 -1.66
C LYS A 164 21.06 -1.65 -1.64
N CYS A 165 21.08 -0.64 -0.76
CA CYS A 165 20.03 0.37 -0.73
C CYS A 165 19.97 1.12 -2.08
N PRO A 166 18.79 1.24 -2.71
CA PRO A 166 18.63 1.88 -4.02
C PRO A 166 18.67 3.41 -3.88
N VAL A 167 19.88 3.97 -3.81
CA VAL A 167 20.12 5.41 -3.59
C VAL A 167 19.45 6.31 -4.63
N GLN A 168 19.25 5.81 -5.87
CA GLN A 168 18.53 6.52 -6.93
C GLN A 168 17.07 6.82 -6.58
N LEU A 169 16.46 6.07 -5.67
CA LEU A 169 15.09 6.33 -5.19
C LEU A 169 15.08 7.34 -4.05
N LEU A 170 16.09 7.33 -3.17
CA LEU A 170 16.13 8.18 -1.97
C LEU A 170 16.19 9.67 -2.32
N SER A 171 16.71 10.02 -3.50
CA SER A 171 16.82 11.40 -4.00
C SER A 171 15.59 11.89 -4.78
N LEU A 172 14.57 11.03 -4.98
CA LEU A 172 13.39 11.43 -5.76
C LEU A 172 12.58 12.52 -5.05
N PRO A 173 12.23 13.61 -5.73
CA PRO A 173 11.69 14.81 -5.09
C PRO A 173 10.27 14.64 -4.53
N LYS A 174 9.49 13.71 -5.09
CA LYS A 174 8.09 13.49 -4.70
C LYS A 174 7.85 12.18 -3.96
N LEU A 175 8.88 11.32 -3.82
CA LEU A 175 8.70 10.05 -3.11
C LEU A 175 8.32 10.32 -1.66
N ALA A 176 7.17 9.82 -1.24
CA ALA A 176 6.57 10.04 0.06
C ALA A 176 6.24 8.73 0.79
N TRP A 177 5.88 7.68 0.07
CA TRP A 177 5.53 6.37 0.61
C TRP A 177 6.50 5.31 0.09
N PHE A 178 7.36 4.82 0.97
CA PHE A 178 8.45 3.92 0.60
C PHE A 178 8.55 2.73 1.55
N ALA A 179 8.32 1.52 1.03
CA ALA A 179 8.49 0.26 1.77
C ALA A 179 9.56 -0.60 1.12
N PHE A 180 10.51 -1.08 1.94
CA PHE A 180 11.67 -1.84 1.47
C PHE A 180 12.12 -2.95 2.44
N SER A 181 11.28 -3.33 3.40
CA SER A 181 11.56 -4.43 4.35
C SER A 181 11.84 -5.75 3.62
N GLY A 182 12.47 -6.71 4.28
CA GLY A 182 12.70 -8.06 3.73
C GLY A 182 13.70 -8.12 2.58
N ASN A 183 14.53 -7.09 2.39
CA ASN A 183 15.67 -7.12 1.47
C ASN A 183 16.97 -7.37 2.23
N PRO A 184 17.98 -8.04 1.63
CA PRO A 184 19.28 -8.26 2.28
C PRO A 184 19.91 -6.98 2.86
N PHE A 185 19.78 -5.83 2.19
CA PHE A 185 20.35 -4.57 2.69
C PHE A 185 19.63 -3.99 3.92
N SER A 186 18.39 -4.39 4.19
CA SER A 186 17.56 -3.92 5.31
C SER A 186 17.35 -4.97 6.40
N GLN A 187 17.92 -6.17 6.24
CA GLN A 187 17.74 -7.23 7.24
C GLN A 187 18.46 -6.91 8.55
N SER A 188 17.71 -7.04 9.65
CA SER A 188 18.27 -7.05 11.01
C SER A 188 18.49 -8.48 11.48
N THR A 189 19.62 -8.74 12.12
CA THR A 189 19.90 -10.01 12.78
C THR A 189 19.34 -10.08 14.21
N VAL A 190 18.74 -8.99 14.68
CA VAL A 190 18.21 -8.86 16.04
C VAL A 190 16.72 -9.08 16.02
N ASN A 191 16.28 -10.17 16.64
CA ASN A 191 14.86 -10.37 16.96
C ASN A 191 14.45 -9.40 18.07
N ILE A 192 13.28 -8.81 17.93
CA ILE A 192 12.74 -7.85 18.90
C ILE A 192 11.74 -8.61 19.78
N ASP A 193 12.15 -8.85 21.01
CA ASP A 193 11.34 -9.53 22.04
C ASP A 193 10.81 -8.50 23.06
N SER A 194 10.12 -7.46 22.57
CA SER A 194 9.56 -6.40 23.41
C SER A 194 8.26 -6.80 24.11
N VAL A 195 7.65 -7.90 23.71
CA VAL A 195 6.41 -8.47 24.26
C VAL A 195 6.56 -9.98 24.45
N PRO A 196 5.80 -10.62 25.36
CA PRO A 196 5.87 -12.06 25.57
C PRO A 196 5.41 -12.84 24.35
N SER A 197 6.04 -14.00 24.09
CA SER A 197 5.59 -14.99 23.14
C SER A 197 4.64 -15.97 23.82
N LEU A 198 3.44 -16.13 23.29
CA LEU A 198 2.39 -16.98 23.83
C LEU A 198 1.98 -18.07 22.83
N PRO A 199 1.51 -19.23 23.30
CA PRO A 199 0.97 -20.24 22.38
C PRO A 199 -0.39 -19.81 21.79
N ALA A 200 -0.72 -20.31 20.61
CA ALA A 200 -2.00 -20.03 19.93
C ALA A 200 -3.24 -20.45 20.75
N SER A 201 -3.08 -21.37 21.68
CA SER A 201 -4.13 -21.80 22.60
C SER A 201 -4.46 -20.81 23.73
N SER A 202 -3.71 -19.71 23.84
CA SER A 202 -3.89 -18.72 24.92
C SER A 202 -5.15 -17.87 24.80
N TYR A 203 -5.79 -17.85 23.63
CA TYR A 203 -6.98 -17.05 23.35
C TYR A 203 -8.00 -17.76 22.46
N THR A 204 -9.21 -17.25 22.46
CA THR A 204 -10.30 -17.70 21.57
C THR A 204 -10.71 -16.53 20.68
N LEU A 205 -10.69 -16.74 19.35
CA LEU A 205 -11.12 -15.75 18.38
C LEU A 205 -12.66 -15.68 18.31
N HIS A 206 -13.19 -14.47 18.16
CA HIS A 206 -14.61 -14.17 17.98
C HIS A 206 -14.87 -13.50 16.62
N ASN A 207 -15.73 -12.49 16.58
CA ASN A 207 -16.09 -11.79 15.35
C ASN A 207 -14.89 -11.07 14.71
N VAL A 208 -14.87 -11.06 13.38
CA VAL A 208 -13.89 -10.32 12.59
C VAL A 208 -14.15 -8.83 12.73
N LEU A 209 -13.11 -8.07 13.09
CA LEU A 209 -13.11 -6.61 13.18
C LEU A 209 -12.63 -5.97 11.87
N GLY A 210 -11.71 -6.63 11.18
CA GLY A 210 -11.17 -6.15 9.92
C GLY A 210 -10.40 -7.23 9.19
N GLN A 211 -10.29 -7.05 7.87
CA GLN A 211 -9.51 -7.94 7.02
C GLN A 211 -8.74 -7.12 5.98
N GLY A 212 -7.44 -7.31 5.92
CA GLY A 212 -6.54 -6.64 4.98
C GLY A 212 -5.70 -7.63 4.16
N ALA A 213 -4.76 -7.08 3.41
CA ALA A 213 -3.83 -7.85 2.59
C ALA A 213 -2.93 -8.77 3.45
N SER A 214 -2.49 -8.29 4.62
CA SER A 214 -1.55 -9.00 5.49
C SER A 214 -2.19 -9.92 6.52
N GLY A 215 -3.52 -9.87 6.75
CA GLY A 215 -4.13 -10.72 7.77
C GLY A 215 -5.58 -10.42 8.06
N VAL A 216 -6.09 -11.10 9.09
CA VAL A 216 -7.44 -10.92 9.64
C VAL A 216 -7.31 -10.48 11.09
N ILE A 217 -7.99 -9.39 11.44
CA ILE A 217 -8.09 -8.91 12.82
C ILE A 217 -9.42 -9.34 13.39
N SER A 218 -9.41 -10.05 14.50
CA SER A 218 -10.61 -10.50 15.21
C SER A 218 -10.60 -10.02 16.65
N ARG A 219 -11.78 -9.79 17.23
CA ARG A 219 -11.94 -9.70 18.67
C ARG A 219 -11.61 -11.06 19.28
N ALA A 220 -11.01 -11.09 20.44
CA ALA A 220 -10.68 -12.31 21.14
C ALA A 220 -10.76 -12.12 22.66
N THR A 221 -10.84 -13.24 23.37
CA THR A 221 -10.74 -13.31 24.83
C THR A 221 -9.70 -14.34 25.22
N TRP A 222 -9.10 -14.18 26.39
CA TRP A 222 -8.15 -15.14 26.92
C TRP A 222 -8.84 -16.47 27.28
N THR A 223 -8.17 -17.58 27.03
CA THR A 223 -8.65 -18.91 27.43
C THR A 223 -8.60 -19.11 28.94
N ASN A 224 -7.61 -18.51 29.61
CA ASN A 224 -7.45 -18.52 31.06
C ASN A 224 -7.42 -17.07 31.56
N GLU A 225 -7.81 -16.87 32.85
CA GLU A 225 -7.77 -15.56 33.47
C GLU A 225 -6.34 -14.95 33.38
N GLN A 226 -6.31 -13.71 32.91
CA GLN A 226 -5.09 -12.91 32.84
C GLN A 226 -5.23 -11.71 33.76
N THR A 227 -4.23 -11.51 34.63
CA THR A 227 -4.20 -10.37 35.55
C THR A 227 -3.40 -9.18 35.01
N VAL A 228 -2.61 -9.39 33.93
CA VAL A 228 -1.68 -8.41 33.39
C VAL A 228 -2.22 -7.71 32.13
N PHE A 229 -3.12 -8.38 31.41
CA PHE A 229 -3.67 -7.91 30.13
C PHE A 229 -5.15 -7.55 30.27
N PRO A 230 -5.69 -6.68 29.37
CA PRO A 230 -7.14 -6.44 29.29
C PRO A 230 -7.90 -7.74 29.03
N GLU A 231 -9.14 -7.84 29.52
CA GLU A 231 -10.01 -9.00 29.34
C GLU A 231 -10.32 -9.27 27.86
N GLU A 232 -10.67 -8.20 27.13
CA GLU A 232 -10.89 -8.25 25.68
C GLU A 232 -9.70 -7.71 24.91
N ILE A 233 -9.35 -8.39 23.82
CA ILE A 233 -8.18 -8.09 22.99
C ILE A 233 -8.56 -8.15 21.52
N ALA A 234 -7.70 -7.59 20.68
CA ALA A 234 -7.71 -7.79 19.24
C ALA A 234 -6.53 -8.70 18.85
N VAL A 235 -6.76 -9.64 17.95
CA VAL A 235 -5.72 -10.53 17.44
C VAL A 235 -5.66 -10.40 15.93
N LYS A 236 -4.50 -9.96 15.42
CA LYS A 236 -4.19 -10.00 13.99
C LYS A 236 -3.51 -11.32 13.68
N VAL A 237 -4.20 -12.20 12.97
CA VAL A 237 -3.62 -13.43 12.42
C VAL A 237 -3.10 -13.11 11.02
N PHE A 238 -1.80 -13.21 10.84
CA PHE A 238 -1.16 -12.97 9.55
C PHE A 238 -1.47 -14.09 8.57
N LYS A 239 -1.49 -13.77 7.28
CA LYS A 239 -1.76 -14.75 6.21
C LYS A 239 -0.88 -14.51 4.99
N GLY A 240 -0.64 -15.62 4.25
CA GLY A 240 0.19 -15.60 3.05
C GLY A 240 1.69 -15.57 3.36
N ALA A 241 2.48 -15.97 2.37
CA ALA A 241 3.94 -15.93 2.45
C ALA A 241 4.47 -14.51 2.16
N VAL A 242 3.80 -13.78 1.26
CA VAL A 242 4.10 -12.39 0.88
C VAL A 242 2.81 -11.62 0.74
N THR A 243 2.80 -10.38 1.22
CA THR A 243 1.67 -9.45 1.09
C THR A 243 1.93 -8.39 0.00
N SER A 244 1.02 -7.43 -0.16
CA SER A 244 1.26 -6.28 -1.04
C SER A 244 2.43 -5.41 -0.60
N ASP A 245 2.84 -5.51 0.68
CA ASP A 245 3.81 -4.60 1.30
C ASP A 245 5.06 -5.30 1.83
N GLY A 246 5.10 -6.64 1.83
CA GLY A 246 6.28 -7.41 2.24
C GLY A 246 5.95 -8.70 2.98
N TYR A 247 6.89 -9.17 3.79
CA TYR A 247 6.70 -10.36 4.63
C TYR A 247 5.91 -10.04 5.90
N PRO A 248 4.97 -10.91 6.33
CA PRO A 248 4.26 -10.77 7.60
C PRO A 248 5.17 -10.66 8.83
N GLU A 249 6.30 -11.37 8.82
CA GLU A 249 7.29 -11.33 9.89
C GLU A 249 7.93 -9.94 10.02
N ASP A 250 8.21 -9.26 8.91
CA ASP A 250 8.76 -7.90 8.92
C ASP A 250 7.77 -6.89 9.50
N GLU A 251 6.48 -7.03 9.17
CA GLU A 251 5.42 -6.23 9.77
C GLU A 251 5.36 -6.44 11.29
N LEU A 252 5.35 -7.69 11.74
CA LEU A 252 5.37 -8.02 13.16
C LEU A 252 6.58 -7.39 13.87
N GLN A 253 7.79 -7.56 13.31
CA GLN A 253 9.01 -7.00 13.89
C GLN A 253 8.98 -5.47 13.92
N ALA A 254 8.44 -4.81 12.88
CA ALA A 254 8.27 -3.36 12.88
C ALA A 254 7.29 -2.90 13.97
N CYS A 255 6.13 -3.57 14.13
CA CYS A 255 5.19 -3.30 15.23
C CYS A 255 5.85 -3.41 16.61
N LEU A 256 6.63 -4.48 16.84
CA LEU A 256 7.32 -4.71 18.10
C LEU A 256 8.41 -3.66 18.35
N LYS A 257 9.11 -3.23 17.30
CA LYS A 257 10.17 -2.20 17.38
C LYS A 257 9.63 -0.82 17.73
N THR A 258 8.41 -0.50 17.31
CA THR A 258 7.80 0.80 17.65
C THR A 258 7.60 0.97 19.16
N GLY A 259 7.39 -0.13 19.90
CA GLY A 259 7.09 -0.08 21.32
C GLY A 259 5.74 0.59 21.64
N ASN A 260 5.61 1.13 22.85
CA ASN A 260 4.36 1.73 23.31
C ASN A 260 4.30 3.23 23.02
N HIS A 261 3.20 3.67 22.42
CA HIS A 261 2.86 5.08 22.27
C HIS A 261 1.34 5.26 22.38
N LYS A 262 0.88 6.37 22.97
CA LYS A 262 -0.55 6.63 23.25
C LYS A 262 -1.45 6.66 21.99
N ASN A 263 -0.87 7.03 20.85
CA ASN A 263 -1.55 7.14 19.56
C ASN A 263 -1.22 5.98 18.59
N LEU A 264 -0.60 4.90 19.09
CA LEU A 264 -0.39 3.65 18.33
C LEU A 264 -1.19 2.51 18.95
N VAL A 265 -1.57 1.55 18.12
CA VAL A 265 -2.15 0.30 18.62
C VAL A 265 -1.11 -0.44 19.46
N ARG A 266 -1.40 -0.65 20.75
CA ARG A 266 -0.47 -1.30 21.66
C ARG A 266 -0.38 -2.79 21.40
N SER A 267 0.83 -3.28 21.12
CA SER A 267 1.15 -4.71 21.10
C SER A 267 1.24 -5.27 22.52
N LEU A 268 0.57 -6.38 22.78
CA LEU A 268 0.51 -7.05 24.09
C LEU A 268 1.34 -8.32 24.14
N ALA A 269 1.24 -9.15 23.09
CA ALA A 269 1.97 -10.40 22.97
C ALA A 269 2.06 -10.80 21.48
N GLN A 270 2.92 -11.76 21.18
CA GLN A 270 3.05 -12.35 19.86
C GLN A 270 2.84 -13.86 19.92
N VAL A 271 2.45 -14.43 18.79
CA VAL A 271 2.42 -15.88 18.57
C VAL A 271 3.23 -16.19 17.34
N ASN A 272 4.17 -17.12 17.45
CA ASN A 272 4.93 -17.66 16.33
C ASN A 272 5.10 -19.16 16.57
N GLU A 273 4.18 -19.94 16.04
CA GLU A 273 4.08 -21.37 16.34
C GLU A 273 3.67 -22.17 15.10
N ASN A 274 4.54 -23.08 14.65
CA ASN A 274 4.23 -24.01 13.54
C ASN A 274 3.74 -23.34 12.24
N GLY A 275 4.27 -22.15 11.90
CA GLY A 275 3.83 -21.37 10.75
C GLY A 275 2.57 -20.52 11.01
N TYR A 276 2.04 -20.54 12.22
CA TYR A 276 0.99 -19.63 12.67
C TYR A 276 1.62 -18.39 13.30
N LEU A 277 1.43 -17.24 12.66
CA LEU A 277 1.93 -15.95 13.11
C LEU A 277 0.77 -15.04 13.50
N ALA A 278 0.81 -14.49 14.72
CA ALA A 278 -0.21 -13.54 15.16
C ALA A 278 0.37 -12.47 16.10
N LEU A 279 -0.27 -11.30 16.07
CA LEU A 279 -0.03 -10.19 16.99
C LEU A 279 -1.27 -9.97 17.86
N ILE A 280 -1.10 -10.05 19.17
CA ILE A 280 -2.13 -9.76 20.15
C ILE A 280 -1.99 -8.29 20.55
N MET A 281 -3.09 -7.55 20.48
CA MET A 281 -3.12 -6.09 20.64
C MET A 281 -4.26 -5.65 21.53
N ASN A 282 -4.17 -4.43 22.04
CA ASN A 282 -5.32 -3.77 22.66
C ASN A 282 -6.49 -3.69 21.66
N LEU A 283 -7.69 -3.98 22.14
CA LEU A 283 -8.90 -3.68 21.39
C LEU A 283 -9.10 -2.15 21.33
N ILE A 284 -9.29 -1.64 20.12
CA ILE A 284 -9.60 -0.23 19.91
C ILE A 284 -11.08 0.00 20.24
N PRO A 285 -11.43 1.07 20.98
CA PRO A 285 -12.82 1.39 21.29
C PRO A 285 -13.69 1.57 20.03
N GLU A 286 -14.95 1.17 20.08
CA GLU A 286 -15.87 1.18 18.93
C GLU A 286 -16.24 2.59 18.43
N ASN A 287 -16.00 3.62 19.23
CA ASN A 287 -16.21 5.02 18.83
C ASN A 287 -15.10 5.59 17.93
N PHE A 288 -14.03 4.82 17.68
CA PHE A 288 -13.01 5.19 16.70
C PHE A 288 -13.41 4.73 15.31
N ILE A 289 -13.39 5.64 14.33
CA ILE A 289 -13.69 5.37 12.92
C ILE A 289 -12.53 5.79 12.02
N ASN A 290 -12.49 5.33 10.79
CA ASN A 290 -11.45 5.73 9.82
C ASN A 290 -11.54 7.24 9.53
N LEU A 291 -10.42 7.92 9.63
CA LEU A 291 -10.30 9.36 9.37
C LEU A 291 -10.47 9.71 7.89
N GLY A 292 -10.04 8.84 6.99
CA GLY A 292 -10.14 9.00 5.54
C GLY A 292 -10.53 7.72 4.83
N GLN A 293 -10.60 7.78 3.52
CA GLN A 293 -10.83 6.66 2.62
C GLN A 293 -9.62 6.46 1.71
N PRO A 294 -9.34 5.23 1.26
CA PRO A 294 -8.21 4.93 0.38
C PRO A 294 -8.22 5.79 -0.90
N PRO A 295 -7.04 5.97 -1.51
CA PRO A 295 -6.92 6.62 -2.80
C PRO A 295 -7.80 5.99 -3.88
N SER A 296 -8.39 6.82 -4.73
CA SER A 296 -9.15 6.40 -5.92
C SER A 296 -8.23 6.27 -7.13
N PHE A 297 -8.73 5.72 -8.23
CA PHE A 297 -8.00 5.73 -9.52
C PHE A 297 -7.64 7.16 -9.99
N LYS A 298 -8.46 8.15 -9.62
CA LYS A 298 -8.21 9.55 -9.97
C LYS A 298 -7.10 10.16 -9.14
N THR A 299 -7.11 9.93 -7.82
CA THR A 299 -6.15 10.52 -6.88
C THR A 299 -4.81 9.76 -6.86
N CYS A 300 -4.80 8.50 -7.25
CA CYS A 300 -3.66 7.57 -7.34
C CYS A 300 -2.99 7.29 -5.99
N THR A 301 -2.46 8.31 -5.33
CA THR A 301 -1.68 8.24 -4.09
C THR A 301 -2.24 9.10 -2.96
N ARG A 302 -3.28 9.91 -3.19
CA ARG A 302 -3.86 10.81 -2.20
C ARG A 302 -5.19 10.28 -1.69
N ASP A 303 -5.40 10.39 -0.39
CA ASP A 303 -6.63 9.98 0.27
C ASP A 303 -7.88 10.67 -0.29
N THR A 304 -9.01 10.02 -0.08
CA THR A 304 -10.33 10.57 -0.40
C THR A 304 -11.17 10.64 0.88
N PHE A 305 -12.21 11.47 0.83
CA PHE A 305 -13.13 11.66 1.96
C PHE A 305 -14.56 11.64 1.44
N PRO A 306 -15.55 11.25 2.27
CA PRO A 306 -16.96 11.40 1.94
C PRO A 306 -17.30 12.86 1.66
N ALA A 307 -18.24 13.13 0.73
CA ALA A 307 -18.59 14.49 0.29
C ALA A 307 -19.02 15.41 1.44
N GLU A 308 -19.72 14.86 2.44
CA GLU A 308 -20.23 15.62 3.59
C GLU A 308 -19.25 15.65 4.79
N PHE A 309 -18.08 15.02 4.64
CA PHE A 309 -17.11 14.96 5.73
C PHE A 309 -16.36 16.28 5.86
N THR A 310 -16.48 16.91 7.02
CA THR A 310 -15.77 18.14 7.35
C THR A 310 -15.21 18.11 8.76
N LEU A 311 -14.10 18.79 8.98
CA LEU A 311 -13.45 18.96 10.27
C LEU A 311 -13.29 20.47 10.59
N ARG A 312 -13.42 20.81 11.87
CA ARG A 312 -13.03 22.14 12.37
C ARG A 312 -11.50 22.22 12.42
N ILE A 313 -10.97 23.41 12.24
CA ILE A 313 -9.52 23.62 12.23
C ILE A 313 -8.84 23.19 13.54
N GLU A 314 -9.53 23.33 14.68
CA GLU A 314 -9.02 22.89 15.98
C GLU A 314 -8.88 21.37 16.04
N GLN A 315 -9.82 20.62 15.41
CA GLN A 315 -9.73 19.16 15.30
C GLN A 315 -8.56 18.76 14.41
N ILE A 316 -8.41 19.39 13.23
CA ILE A 316 -7.30 19.16 12.32
C ILE A 316 -5.97 19.41 13.01
N ALA A 317 -5.82 20.55 13.70
CA ALA A 317 -4.58 20.89 14.41
C ALA A 317 -4.25 19.88 15.53
N LYS A 318 -5.27 19.40 16.24
CA LYS A 318 -5.11 18.36 17.27
C LYS A 318 -4.67 17.03 16.66
N ILE A 319 -5.28 16.61 15.54
CA ILE A 319 -4.92 15.41 14.78
C ILE A 319 -3.47 15.52 14.29
N VAL A 320 -3.11 16.64 13.66
CA VAL A 320 -1.76 16.90 13.13
C VAL A 320 -0.71 16.87 14.24
N THR A 321 -0.99 17.47 15.39
CA THR A 321 -0.06 17.46 16.54
C THR A 321 0.19 16.04 17.06
N GLN A 322 -0.86 15.23 17.16
CA GLN A 322 -0.74 13.83 17.58
C GLN A 322 0.01 12.98 16.54
N MET A 323 -0.27 13.20 15.23
CA MET A 323 0.45 12.50 14.16
C MET A 323 1.94 12.90 14.14
N GLU A 324 2.26 14.15 14.41
CA GLU A 324 3.67 14.59 14.54
C GLU A 324 4.38 13.92 15.70
N ASP A 325 3.71 13.73 16.84
CA ASP A 325 4.21 12.98 17.99
C ASP A 325 4.47 11.49 17.63
N VAL A 326 3.53 10.87 16.91
CA VAL A 326 3.71 9.51 16.34
C VAL A 326 4.91 9.46 15.40
N PHE A 327 5.01 10.39 14.46
CA PHE A 327 6.11 10.48 13.50
C PHE A 327 7.47 10.55 14.22
N GLN A 328 7.61 11.44 15.19
CA GLN A 328 8.84 11.57 15.99
C GLN A 328 9.16 10.30 16.76
N HIS A 329 8.15 9.65 17.35
CA HIS A 329 8.31 8.39 18.07
C HIS A 329 8.80 7.26 17.16
N LEU A 330 8.19 7.08 16.00
CA LEU A 330 8.59 6.05 15.02
C LEU A 330 10.05 6.26 14.59
N HIS A 331 10.42 7.49 14.24
CA HIS A 331 11.78 7.79 13.78
C HIS A 331 12.83 7.71 14.91
N SER A 332 12.48 7.96 16.18
CA SER A 332 13.36 7.70 17.33
C SER A 332 13.66 6.22 17.49
N ASN A 333 12.72 5.34 17.07
CA ASN A 333 12.90 3.90 17.06
C ASN A 333 13.46 3.37 15.71
N GLN A 334 13.81 4.27 14.77
CA GLN A 334 14.33 3.93 13.45
C GLN A 334 13.38 3.04 12.64
N VAL A 335 12.09 3.29 12.76
CA VAL A 335 11.01 2.70 11.96
C VAL A 335 10.37 3.80 11.13
N CYS A 336 10.17 3.57 9.83
CA CYS A 336 9.25 4.36 9.01
C CYS A 336 7.95 3.57 8.83
N HIS A 337 6.83 4.28 8.84
CA HIS A 337 5.51 3.67 8.63
C HIS A 337 5.35 3.19 7.18
N GLY A 338 5.87 3.97 6.24
CA GLY A 338 5.84 3.67 4.81
C GLY A 338 4.47 3.80 4.15
N ASP A 339 3.40 3.95 4.95
CA ASP A 339 2.00 4.05 4.49
C ASP A 339 1.17 5.01 5.35
N LEU A 340 1.77 6.17 5.67
CA LEU A 340 1.16 7.19 6.52
C LEU A 340 0.05 7.91 5.77
N TYR A 341 -1.20 7.56 6.09
CA TYR A 341 -2.43 8.02 5.45
C TYR A 341 -3.55 8.26 6.46
N ALA A 342 -4.52 9.10 6.11
CA ALA A 342 -5.74 9.27 6.90
C ALA A 342 -6.58 7.99 6.92
N HIS A 343 -6.61 7.19 5.85
CA HIS A 343 -7.35 5.93 5.83
C HIS A 343 -6.72 4.83 6.72
N ASN A 344 -5.44 4.96 7.10
CA ASN A 344 -4.74 4.09 8.07
C ASN A 344 -4.75 4.68 9.50
N THR A 345 -5.51 5.75 9.69
CA THR A 345 -5.64 6.46 10.97
C THR A 345 -7.09 6.39 11.43
N LEU A 346 -7.32 5.92 12.64
CA LEU A 346 -8.61 5.97 13.29
C LEU A 346 -8.71 7.22 14.15
N PHE A 347 -9.89 7.81 14.26
CA PHE A 347 -10.14 8.98 15.10
C PHE A 347 -11.49 8.91 15.81
N ASP A 348 -11.60 9.61 16.93
CA ASP A 348 -12.84 9.74 17.70
C ASP A 348 -13.46 11.14 17.57
N GLU A 349 -14.64 11.34 18.15
CA GLU A 349 -15.36 12.63 18.15
C GLU A 349 -14.56 13.77 18.79
N ASN A 350 -13.62 13.45 19.69
CA ASN A 350 -12.74 14.40 20.35
C ASN A 350 -11.45 14.67 19.57
N ALA A 351 -11.35 14.20 18.33
CA ALA A 351 -10.14 14.25 17.51
C ALA A 351 -8.90 13.61 18.17
N GLY A 352 -9.11 12.56 19.00
CA GLY A 352 -8.06 11.65 19.41
C GLY A 352 -7.77 10.67 18.26
N ILE A 353 -6.49 10.33 18.02
CA ILE A 353 -6.14 9.41 16.94
C ILE A 353 -5.47 8.13 17.46
N ILE A 354 -5.63 7.06 16.68
CA ILE A 354 -4.87 5.81 16.78
C ILE A 354 -4.38 5.46 15.37
N VAL A 355 -3.08 5.33 15.20
CA VAL A 355 -2.45 4.93 13.94
C VAL A 355 -2.20 3.42 13.96
N GLY A 356 -2.55 2.75 12.88
CA GLY A 356 -2.39 1.31 12.68
C GLY A 356 -1.81 1.00 11.31
N ASP A 357 -1.98 -0.24 10.87
CA ASP A 357 -1.54 -0.80 9.60
C ASP A 357 -0.05 -0.60 9.29
N PHE A 358 0.76 -1.41 9.94
CA PHE A 358 2.21 -1.44 9.77
C PHE A 358 2.67 -2.35 8.62
N GLY A 359 1.80 -2.74 7.69
CA GLY A 359 2.13 -3.63 6.58
C GLY A 359 3.31 -3.15 5.74
N ALA A 360 3.41 -1.85 5.52
CA ALA A 360 4.49 -1.22 4.76
C ALA A 360 5.66 -0.73 5.65
N ALA A 361 5.57 -0.91 6.96
CA ALA A 361 6.59 -0.38 7.86
C ALA A 361 7.95 -1.06 7.65
N THR A 362 8.99 -0.27 7.76
CA THR A 362 10.34 -0.74 7.53
C THR A 362 11.29 -0.22 8.61
N MET A 363 12.06 -1.13 9.22
CA MET A 363 13.18 -0.77 10.07
C MET A 363 14.36 -0.32 9.21
N TYR A 364 14.95 0.83 9.52
CA TYR A 364 16.03 1.41 8.70
C TYR A 364 17.34 1.67 9.45
N HIS A 365 17.50 1.09 10.63
CA HIS A 365 18.71 1.24 11.47
C HIS A 365 19.99 0.66 10.82
N MET A 366 19.85 -0.23 9.83
CA MET A 366 20.98 -0.80 9.09
C MET A 366 21.54 0.14 8.01
N LEU A 367 20.84 1.20 7.68
CA LEU A 367 21.25 2.18 6.68
C LEU A 367 22.30 3.14 7.23
N SER A 368 23.10 3.77 6.35
CA SER A 368 24.00 4.86 6.75
C SER A 368 23.22 6.06 7.29
N ASN A 369 23.86 6.91 8.08
CA ASN A 369 23.21 8.09 8.67
C ASN A 369 22.60 9.01 7.60
N GLU A 370 23.24 9.16 6.44
CA GLU A 370 22.71 9.92 5.31
C GLU A 370 21.44 9.29 4.74
N GLN A 371 21.47 7.97 4.50
CA GLN A 371 20.31 7.23 4.00
C GLN A 371 19.15 7.24 5.01
N GLN A 372 19.45 7.13 6.31
CA GLN A 372 18.45 7.26 7.37
C GLN A 372 17.78 8.64 7.34
N GLN A 373 18.54 9.70 7.09
CA GLN A 373 17.97 11.05 6.96
C GLN A 373 17.08 11.15 5.72
N GLN A 374 17.52 10.59 4.58
CA GLN A 374 16.72 10.56 3.36
C GLN A 374 15.40 9.79 3.53
N VAL A 375 15.41 8.68 4.26
CA VAL A 375 14.17 7.94 4.61
C VAL A 375 13.23 8.81 5.45
N ARG A 376 13.76 9.54 6.46
CA ARG A 376 12.95 10.49 7.25
C ARG A 376 12.35 11.60 6.39
N ASP A 377 13.14 12.14 5.45
CA ASP A 377 12.68 13.19 4.53
C ASP A 377 11.59 12.68 3.58
N ILE A 378 11.68 11.42 3.14
CA ILE A 378 10.64 10.75 2.35
C ILE A 378 9.34 10.69 3.16
N GLU A 379 9.37 10.16 4.36
CA GLU A 379 8.16 10.02 5.18
C GLU A 379 7.63 11.37 5.68
N TYR A 380 8.48 12.37 5.86
CA TYR A 380 8.05 13.74 6.15
C TYR A 380 7.23 14.33 4.99
N ARG A 381 7.50 13.95 3.73
CA ARG A 381 6.61 14.32 2.61
C ARG A 381 5.25 13.66 2.71
N ALA A 382 5.16 12.38 3.15
CA ALA A 382 3.89 11.73 3.42
C ALA A 382 3.10 12.46 4.54
N PHE A 383 3.80 12.89 5.60
CA PHE A 383 3.19 13.68 6.66
C PHE A 383 2.65 15.04 6.14
N LYS A 384 3.36 15.71 5.24
CA LYS A 384 2.85 16.93 4.58
C LYS A 384 1.60 16.64 3.74
N HIS A 385 1.58 15.53 3.01
CA HIS A 385 0.40 15.10 2.26
C HIS A 385 -0.78 14.81 3.18
N PHE A 386 -0.55 14.18 4.32
CA PHE A 386 -1.57 13.95 5.34
C PHE A 386 -2.19 15.27 5.83
N ILE A 387 -1.38 16.28 6.13
CA ILE A 387 -1.87 17.62 6.53
C ILE A 387 -2.69 18.25 5.39
N ASP A 388 -2.16 18.23 4.17
CA ASP A 388 -2.80 18.81 3.00
C ASP A 388 -4.17 18.17 2.72
N ASP A 389 -4.25 16.84 2.80
CA ASP A 389 -5.50 16.10 2.65
C ASP A 389 -6.53 16.51 3.70
N LEU A 390 -6.13 16.66 4.97
CA LEU A 390 -7.03 17.14 6.04
C LEU A 390 -7.47 18.59 5.83
N LEU A 391 -6.61 19.46 5.29
CA LEU A 391 -6.98 20.83 4.99
C LEU A 391 -8.04 20.94 3.88
N THR A 392 -8.10 19.93 2.96
CA THR A 392 -9.17 19.89 1.94
C THR A 392 -10.56 19.74 2.53
N VAL A 393 -10.68 19.08 3.69
CA VAL A 393 -11.94 18.84 4.41
C VAL A 393 -12.18 19.80 5.57
N CYS A 394 -11.38 20.87 5.67
CA CYS A 394 -11.60 21.93 6.65
C CYS A 394 -12.89 22.68 6.33
N CYS A 395 -13.73 22.92 7.36
CA CYS A 395 -14.96 23.70 7.15
C CYS A 395 -14.64 25.12 6.65
N GLU A 396 -15.49 25.62 5.78
CA GLU A 396 -15.29 26.91 5.05
C GLU A 396 -15.01 28.09 5.98
N GLN A 397 -15.73 28.15 7.10
CA GLN A 397 -15.60 29.25 8.07
C GLN A 397 -14.20 29.35 8.72
N ASP A 398 -13.44 28.22 8.74
CA ASP A 398 -12.12 28.14 9.38
C ASP A 398 -10.95 28.35 8.39
N LYS A 399 -11.20 28.31 7.07
CA LYS A 399 -10.15 28.41 6.03
C LYS A 399 -9.37 29.73 6.03
N ASN A 400 -9.94 30.79 6.61
CA ASN A 400 -9.27 32.09 6.74
C ASN A 400 -8.56 32.28 8.10
N SER A 401 -8.67 31.33 9.01
CA SER A 401 -8.08 31.41 10.36
C SER A 401 -6.54 31.42 10.31
N THR A 402 -5.93 31.96 11.36
CA THR A 402 -4.47 31.94 11.53
C THR A 402 -3.96 30.51 11.59
N GLN A 403 -4.69 29.61 12.27
CA GLN A 403 -4.31 28.22 12.44
C GLN A 403 -4.30 27.45 11.10
N PHE A 404 -5.31 27.71 10.22
CA PHE A 404 -5.30 27.14 8.86
C PHE A 404 -4.07 27.60 8.06
N LYS A 405 -3.74 28.90 8.11
CA LYS A 405 -2.57 29.45 7.42
C LYS A 405 -1.27 28.83 7.89
N VAL A 406 -1.10 28.65 9.20
CA VAL A 406 0.09 28.01 9.78
C VAL A 406 0.25 26.57 9.27
N LEU A 407 -0.84 25.79 9.23
CA LEU A 407 -0.79 24.42 8.71
C LEU A 407 -0.54 24.40 7.19
N ALA A 408 -1.14 25.30 6.44
CA ALA A 408 -0.89 25.42 5.00
C ALA A 408 0.57 25.83 4.70
N GLU A 409 1.16 26.71 5.49
CA GLU A 409 2.59 27.05 5.41
C GLU A 409 3.50 25.87 5.74
N LYS A 410 3.12 25.02 6.71
CA LYS A 410 3.85 23.79 7.04
C LYS A 410 3.86 22.81 5.84
N VAL A 411 2.78 22.74 5.07
CA VAL A 411 2.70 21.96 3.83
C VAL A 411 3.59 22.58 2.74
N ALA A 412 3.47 23.88 2.52
CA ALA A 412 4.19 24.60 1.46
C ALA A 412 5.69 24.73 1.74
N GLY A 413 6.09 24.81 2.99
CA GLY A 413 7.49 24.96 3.40
C GLY A 413 8.34 23.77 2.95
N THR A 414 9.17 24.02 1.94
CA THR A 414 10.33 23.21 1.56
C THR A 414 11.53 23.79 2.29
N LYS A 415 11.97 23.13 3.36
CA LYS A 415 13.43 23.10 3.66
C LYS A 415 13.65 22.17 4.82
#